data_8174b898df26f2b1aa9f44ff6d3647d2
#
_entry.id   8174b898df26f2b1aa9f44ff6d3647d2
#
_cell.length_a   1.000
_cell.length_b   1.000
_cell.length_c   1.000
_cell.angle_alpha   90.00
_cell.angle_beta   90.00
_cell.angle_gamma   90.00
#
_symmetry.space_group_name_H-M   'P 1'
#
loop_
_entity.id
_entity.type
_entity.pdbx_description
1 polymer ?
#
loop_
_entity_poly.entity_id
_entity_poly.type
_entity_poly.pdbx_seq_one_letter_code
_entity_poly.pdbx_strand_id
1 'polypeptide(L)'
;SNLCQEITLPTKPVQHIDDDEGEIALCILSAINLGLIKDKEELEELCDLSVRALDEIIDYQEYPVAAAKKSTEARRSLGIGYIGLAHYLAKNKVKYNNKEAWKLVDEVTEAFQYFLLKASNQLAQEKGKCDYFERTKYADGILPIDTYKKDVDNLVKRKLSYDWTNLRKTIKQHGLRHSTLSAQMPSESSSVVSNATNGIEPPRDYLSVKKSKKGTLKQIVPDYNRLKNFYTLLWDMPNNDGYINIVAVMQKYFDQAISGNWSYNPENYEGNEVPLSVMAKDLLNTYKLGWKTSYYQNTYDGKTDIEEPTHSVGWHDNVEDCLLYTSPSPRDIR
;
A
#
# COMPACT_ATOMS: atom_id res chain seq x y z
N SER A 1 2.80 8.76 -12.47
CA SER A 1 2.29 7.78 -11.47
C SER A 1 1.49 6.71 -12.18
N ASN A 2 1.30 5.58 -11.51
CA ASN A 2 0.39 4.53 -11.94
C ASN A 2 -1.08 4.93 -11.71
N LEU A 3 -2.03 4.09 -12.17
CA LEU A 3 -3.47 4.34 -12.06
C LEU A 3 -3.92 4.54 -10.60
N CYS A 4 -3.44 3.69 -9.69
CA CYS A 4 -3.80 3.74 -8.27
C CYS A 4 -2.96 4.73 -7.44
N GLN A 5 -2.05 5.45 -8.08
CA GLN A 5 -1.27 6.60 -7.58
C GLN A 5 -0.28 6.32 -6.44
N GLU A 6 -0.08 5.07 -6.02
CA GLU A 6 0.93 4.74 -5.00
C GLU A 6 2.36 4.74 -5.54
N ILE A 7 2.53 4.68 -6.88
CA ILE A 7 3.84 4.62 -7.53
C ILE A 7 4.12 5.89 -8.32
N THR A 8 5.23 6.55 -8.01
CA THR A 8 5.75 7.70 -8.76
C THR A 8 7.22 7.48 -9.03
N LEU A 9 7.54 7.08 -10.26
CA LEU A 9 8.90 6.78 -10.71
C LEU A 9 9.31 7.71 -11.85
N PRO A 10 10.60 8.03 -11.99
CA PRO A 10 11.11 8.81 -13.11
C PRO A 10 10.87 8.08 -14.44
N THR A 11 10.55 8.86 -15.48
CA THR A 11 10.36 8.40 -16.86
C THR A 11 11.15 9.29 -17.81
N LYS A 12 11.41 8.78 -19.03
CA LYS A 12 11.97 9.54 -20.15
C LYS A 12 11.08 9.36 -21.37
N PRO A 13 10.72 10.43 -22.10
CA PRO A 13 9.88 10.32 -23.29
C PRO A 13 10.35 9.27 -24.28
N VAL A 14 9.40 8.56 -24.88
CA VAL A 14 9.60 7.56 -25.93
C VAL A 14 9.15 8.16 -27.24
N GLN A 15 10.00 8.08 -28.29
CA GLN A 15 9.72 8.63 -29.61
C GLN A 15 8.89 7.67 -30.47
N HIS A 16 9.14 6.38 -30.34
CA HIS A 16 8.44 5.29 -31.00
C HIS A 16 8.51 4.02 -30.14
N ILE A 17 7.76 2.98 -30.49
CA ILE A 17 7.60 1.78 -29.65
C ILE A 17 8.92 1.03 -29.43
N ASP A 18 9.82 1.07 -30.41
CA ASP A 18 11.12 0.39 -30.36
C ASP A 18 12.24 1.32 -29.84
N ASP A 19 11.89 2.48 -29.28
CA ASP A 19 12.86 3.44 -28.73
C ASP A 19 13.50 2.85 -27.47
N ASP A 20 14.80 2.59 -27.53
CA ASP A 20 15.61 2.11 -26.42
C ASP A 20 16.27 3.22 -25.59
N GLU A 21 16.15 4.48 -26.04
CA GLU A 21 16.62 5.65 -25.29
C GLU A 21 15.60 6.17 -24.27
N GLY A 22 14.32 5.87 -24.46
CA GLY A 22 13.26 6.19 -23.53
C GLY A 22 13.30 5.38 -22.22
N GLU A 23 12.50 5.78 -21.23
CA GLU A 23 12.28 5.01 -20.00
C GLU A 23 10.79 4.97 -19.67
N ILE A 24 10.19 3.77 -19.67
CA ILE A 24 8.85 3.51 -19.17
C ILE A 24 8.99 2.84 -17.80
N ALA A 25 8.54 3.50 -16.76
CA ALA A 25 8.67 2.99 -15.41
C ALA A 25 7.65 1.87 -15.13
N LEU A 26 8.14 0.75 -14.64
CA LEU A 26 7.34 -0.34 -14.09
C LEU A 26 7.72 -0.56 -12.63
N CYS A 27 6.77 -1.02 -11.84
CA CYS A 27 6.97 -1.42 -10.45
C CYS A 27 6.33 -2.78 -10.23
N ILE A 28 7.08 -3.68 -9.63
CA ILE A 28 6.62 -5.02 -9.32
C ILE A 28 6.04 -5.01 -7.90
N LEU A 29 4.81 -5.50 -7.75
CA LEU A 29 4.03 -5.36 -6.51
C LEU A 29 3.90 -6.67 -5.76
N SER A 30 3.90 -6.58 -4.43
CA SER A 30 3.57 -7.66 -3.51
C SER A 30 2.92 -7.10 -2.24
N ALA A 31 2.22 -7.95 -1.48
CA ALA A 31 1.62 -7.56 -0.21
C ALA A 31 1.75 -8.67 0.84
N ILE A 32 2.21 -8.32 2.04
CA ILE A 32 2.32 -9.21 3.19
C ILE A 32 1.03 -9.15 4.00
N ASN A 33 0.47 -10.31 4.37
CA ASN A 33 -0.75 -10.37 5.19
C ASN A 33 -0.43 -10.19 6.69
N LEU A 34 -0.48 -8.96 7.18
CA LEU A 34 -0.21 -8.63 8.60
C LEU A 34 -1.13 -9.37 9.57
N GLY A 35 -2.38 -9.66 9.15
CA GLY A 35 -3.35 -10.36 10.00
C GLY A 35 -2.90 -11.77 10.39
N LEU A 36 -2.00 -12.39 9.64
CA LEU A 36 -1.50 -13.75 9.89
C LEU A 36 -0.12 -13.80 10.55
N ILE A 37 0.62 -12.70 10.59
CA ILE A 37 1.96 -12.64 11.19
C ILE A 37 1.88 -12.95 12.70
N LYS A 38 2.80 -13.77 13.16
CA LYS A 38 2.89 -14.19 14.57
C LYS A 38 3.81 -13.27 15.37
N ASP A 39 4.98 -12.96 14.82
CA ASP A 39 6.03 -12.20 15.49
C ASP A 39 6.85 -11.38 14.49
N LYS A 40 7.86 -10.68 14.98
CA LYS A 40 8.73 -9.81 14.17
C LYS A 40 9.72 -10.62 13.33
N GLU A 41 10.10 -11.78 13.78
CA GLU A 41 11.01 -12.69 13.09
C GLU A 41 10.35 -13.22 11.81
N GLU A 42 9.08 -13.64 11.89
CA GLU A 42 8.30 -14.02 10.70
C GLU A 42 8.11 -12.85 9.74
N LEU A 43 7.88 -11.62 10.26
CA LEU A 43 7.79 -10.43 9.41
C LEU A 43 9.11 -10.17 8.67
N GLU A 44 10.25 -10.32 9.34
CA GLU A 44 11.58 -10.14 8.72
C GLU A 44 11.81 -11.17 7.61
N GLU A 45 11.50 -12.45 7.86
CA GLU A 45 11.60 -13.53 6.87
C GLU A 45 10.71 -13.26 5.66
N LEU A 46 9.45 -12.86 5.86
CA LEU A 46 8.52 -12.55 4.77
C LEU A 46 8.94 -11.32 3.97
N CYS A 47 9.54 -10.32 4.60
CA CYS A 47 10.12 -9.17 3.90
C CYS A 47 11.29 -9.61 3.01
N ASP A 48 12.21 -10.44 3.51
CA ASP A 48 13.33 -10.97 2.73
C ASP A 48 12.84 -11.82 1.55
N LEU A 49 11.93 -12.75 1.79
CA LEU A 49 11.32 -13.59 0.76
C LEU A 49 10.61 -12.74 -0.33
N SER A 50 9.85 -11.72 0.08
CA SER A 50 9.16 -10.84 -0.86
C SER A 50 10.14 -10.08 -1.75
N VAL A 51 11.19 -9.52 -1.17
CA VAL A 51 12.24 -8.80 -1.92
C VAL A 51 12.92 -9.73 -2.92
N ARG A 52 13.33 -10.93 -2.50
CA ARG A 52 14.00 -11.90 -3.36
C ARG A 52 13.10 -12.43 -4.47
N ALA A 53 11.85 -12.78 -4.14
CA ALA A 53 10.89 -13.28 -5.13
C ALA A 53 10.59 -12.24 -6.21
N LEU A 54 10.42 -10.96 -5.83
CA LEU A 54 10.17 -9.91 -6.80
C LEU A 54 11.43 -9.55 -7.61
N ASP A 55 12.63 -9.65 -7.04
CA ASP A 55 13.88 -9.49 -7.78
C ASP A 55 14.01 -10.54 -8.89
N GLU A 56 13.69 -11.80 -8.61
CA GLU A 56 13.69 -12.86 -9.62
C GLU A 56 12.62 -12.66 -10.71
N ILE A 57 11.43 -12.13 -10.34
CA ILE A 57 10.39 -11.82 -11.31
C ILE A 57 10.85 -10.74 -12.31
N ILE A 58 11.62 -9.74 -11.85
CA ILE A 58 12.17 -8.71 -12.73
C ILE A 58 13.03 -9.35 -13.85
N ASP A 59 13.83 -10.36 -13.52
CA ASP A 59 14.72 -11.02 -14.46
C ASP A 59 13.99 -12.08 -15.32
N TYR A 60 12.93 -12.68 -14.79
CA TYR A 60 12.19 -13.76 -15.44
C TYR A 60 11.12 -13.28 -16.44
N GLN A 61 10.51 -12.11 -16.19
CA GLN A 61 9.40 -11.63 -17.03
C GLN A 61 9.87 -11.17 -18.42
N GLU A 62 8.99 -11.30 -19.40
CA GLU A 62 9.19 -10.73 -20.74
C GLU A 62 8.69 -9.29 -20.79
N TYR A 63 9.43 -8.43 -21.48
CA TYR A 63 9.10 -7.02 -21.64
C TYR A 63 8.68 -6.75 -23.08
N PRO A 64 7.44 -6.33 -23.35
CA PRO A 64 6.97 -6.09 -24.71
C PRO A 64 7.58 -4.84 -25.36
N VAL A 65 8.19 -3.95 -24.56
CA VAL A 65 8.72 -2.65 -24.98
C VAL A 65 10.14 -2.45 -24.42
N ALA A 66 11.10 -2.12 -25.28
CA ALA A 66 12.51 -1.96 -24.90
C ALA A 66 12.71 -0.91 -23.78
N ALA A 67 12.02 0.24 -23.86
CA ALA A 67 12.08 1.29 -22.86
C ALA A 67 11.60 0.84 -21.46
N ALA A 68 10.63 -0.09 -21.41
CA ALA A 68 10.16 -0.67 -20.15
C ALA A 68 11.19 -1.64 -19.55
N LYS A 69 11.80 -2.50 -20.39
CA LYS A 69 12.88 -3.40 -19.97
C LYS A 69 14.04 -2.61 -19.38
N LYS A 70 14.57 -1.65 -20.13
CA LYS A 70 15.69 -0.79 -19.73
C LYS A 70 15.45 -0.13 -18.37
N SER A 71 14.31 0.53 -18.20
CA SER A 71 13.97 1.22 -16.95
C SER A 71 13.83 0.25 -15.78
N THR A 72 13.19 -0.90 -16.00
CA THR A 72 12.91 -1.87 -14.94
C THR A 72 14.18 -2.58 -14.48
N GLU A 73 15.01 -3.06 -15.40
CA GLU A 73 16.27 -3.74 -15.06
C GLU A 73 17.26 -2.79 -14.36
N ALA A 74 17.37 -1.53 -14.85
CA ALA A 74 18.28 -0.55 -14.27
C ALA A 74 17.85 -0.03 -12.89
N ARG A 75 16.55 0.03 -12.63
CA ARG A 75 16.01 0.55 -11.34
C ARG A 75 15.61 -0.55 -10.37
N ARG A 76 15.15 -1.68 -10.86
CA ARG A 76 14.62 -2.81 -10.07
C ARG A 76 13.60 -2.34 -9.04
N SER A 77 12.63 -1.53 -9.47
CA SER A 77 11.67 -0.86 -8.58
C SER A 77 10.64 -1.84 -8.04
N LEU A 78 10.56 -1.97 -6.73
CA LEU A 78 9.54 -2.74 -6.03
C LEU A 78 8.54 -1.83 -5.34
N GLY A 79 7.31 -2.34 -5.18
CA GLY A 79 6.25 -1.74 -4.39
C GLY A 79 5.64 -2.80 -3.48
N ILE A 80 6.26 -3.05 -2.33
CA ILE A 80 5.78 -4.00 -1.34
C ILE A 80 4.92 -3.26 -0.33
N GLY A 81 3.70 -3.73 -0.14
CA GLY A 81 2.76 -3.23 0.86
C GLY A 81 2.32 -4.32 1.81
N TYR A 82 1.23 -4.10 2.50
CA TYR A 82 0.59 -5.12 3.32
C TYR A 82 -0.94 -5.09 3.24
N ILE A 83 -1.55 -6.24 3.53
CA ILE A 83 -2.99 -6.44 3.61
C ILE A 83 -3.35 -6.91 5.03
N GLY A 84 -4.62 -6.96 5.33
CA GLY A 84 -5.08 -7.50 6.61
C GLY A 84 -4.85 -6.56 7.80
N LEU A 85 -4.69 -5.24 7.58
CA LEU A 85 -4.47 -4.29 8.68
C LEU A 85 -5.64 -4.28 9.67
N ALA A 86 -6.88 -4.32 9.19
CA ALA A 86 -8.05 -4.35 10.06
C ALA A 86 -8.07 -5.61 10.95
N HIS A 87 -7.68 -6.77 10.39
CA HIS A 87 -7.54 -8.01 11.16
C HIS A 87 -6.40 -7.89 12.19
N TYR A 88 -5.27 -7.33 11.80
CA TYR A 88 -4.13 -7.12 12.70
C TYR A 88 -4.51 -6.23 13.89
N LEU A 89 -5.23 -5.11 13.64
CA LEU A 89 -5.74 -4.23 14.69
C LEU A 89 -6.75 -4.95 15.60
N ALA A 90 -7.69 -5.68 15.01
CA ALA A 90 -8.68 -6.44 15.77
C ALA A 90 -8.04 -7.53 16.66
N LYS A 91 -7.02 -8.25 16.19
CA LYS A 91 -6.23 -9.19 17.00
C LYS A 91 -5.58 -8.52 18.21
N ASN A 92 -5.14 -7.29 18.06
CA ASN A 92 -4.55 -6.48 19.13
C ASN A 92 -5.61 -5.69 19.95
N LYS A 93 -6.91 -5.89 19.65
CA LYS A 93 -8.05 -5.28 20.36
C LYS A 93 -8.03 -3.75 20.33
N VAL A 94 -7.53 -3.15 19.27
CA VAL A 94 -7.49 -1.70 19.05
C VAL A 94 -8.30 -1.32 17.82
N LYS A 95 -8.85 -0.11 17.82
CA LYS A 95 -9.69 0.43 16.74
C LYS A 95 -8.99 1.58 16.04
N TYR A 96 -9.32 1.83 14.78
CA TYR A 96 -8.69 2.85 13.93
C TYR A 96 -8.60 4.25 14.55
N ASN A 97 -9.60 4.65 15.33
CA ASN A 97 -9.65 5.97 15.94
C ASN A 97 -8.82 6.08 17.23
N ASN A 98 -8.20 4.99 17.69
CA ASN A 98 -7.45 4.96 18.94
C ASN A 98 -5.96 5.27 18.70
N LYS A 99 -5.37 6.04 19.63
CA LYS A 99 -3.93 6.33 19.60
C LYS A 99 -3.07 5.08 19.74
N GLU A 100 -3.56 4.07 20.44
CA GLU A 100 -2.92 2.76 20.56
C GLU A 100 -2.79 2.08 19.20
N ALA A 101 -3.79 2.20 18.32
CA ALA A 101 -3.70 1.69 16.95
C ALA A 101 -2.64 2.43 16.15
N TRP A 102 -2.59 3.75 16.25
CA TRP A 102 -1.57 4.54 15.54
C TRP A 102 -0.15 4.19 15.99
N LYS A 103 0.04 3.98 17.31
CA LYS A 103 1.32 3.51 17.85
C LYS A 103 1.68 2.12 17.34
N LEU A 104 0.73 1.19 17.36
CA LEU A 104 0.92 -0.18 16.86
C LEU A 104 1.28 -0.18 15.37
N VAL A 105 0.62 0.66 14.57
CA VAL A 105 0.91 0.81 13.13
C VAL A 105 2.29 1.45 12.92
N ASP A 106 2.68 2.44 13.73
CA ASP A 106 4.02 3.03 13.69
C ASP A 106 5.11 1.97 13.95
N GLU A 107 4.90 1.11 14.94
CA GLU A 107 5.86 0.05 15.31
C GLU A 107 5.99 -1.02 14.21
N VAL A 108 4.88 -1.51 13.68
CA VAL A 108 4.92 -2.56 12.64
C VAL A 108 5.41 -2.01 11.30
N THR A 109 5.09 -0.76 10.97
CA THR A 109 5.53 -0.15 9.71
C THR A 109 7.01 0.23 9.76
N GLU A 110 7.53 0.64 10.93
CA GLU A 110 8.97 0.79 11.11
C GLU A 110 9.71 -0.52 10.86
N ALA A 111 9.26 -1.61 11.49
CA ALA A 111 9.83 -2.94 11.31
C ALA A 111 9.81 -3.36 9.84
N PHE A 112 8.66 -3.25 9.21
CA PHE A 112 8.44 -3.58 7.80
C PHE A 112 9.43 -2.86 6.87
N GLN A 113 9.52 -1.52 6.96
CA GLN A 113 10.43 -0.76 6.09
C GLN A 113 11.91 -1.05 6.39
N TYR A 114 12.25 -1.20 7.67
CA TYR A 114 13.60 -1.57 8.06
C TYR A 114 14.02 -2.91 7.48
N PHE A 115 13.16 -3.92 7.55
CA PHE A 115 13.44 -5.26 7.02
C PHE A 115 13.51 -5.28 5.50
N LEU A 116 12.65 -4.55 4.79
CA LEU A 116 12.75 -4.42 3.34
C LEU A 116 14.08 -3.80 2.90
N LEU A 117 14.50 -2.72 3.55
CA LEU A 117 15.79 -2.08 3.25
C LEU A 117 16.97 -2.99 3.59
N LYS A 118 16.90 -3.72 4.72
CA LYS A 118 17.90 -4.71 5.11
C LYS A 118 18.02 -5.81 4.07
N ALA A 119 16.90 -6.38 3.64
CA ALA A 119 16.85 -7.44 2.62
C ALA A 119 17.44 -6.98 1.29
N SER A 120 17.04 -5.79 0.81
CA SER A 120 17.59 -5.22 -0.41
C SER A 120 19.09 -4.91 -0.33
N ASN A 121 19.58 -4.47 0.84
CA ASN A 121 21.01 -4.25 1.06
C ASN A 121 21.80 -5.57 1.10
N GLN A 122 21.26 -6.62 1.70
CA GLN A 122 21.85 -7.95 1.68
C GLN A 122 21.91 -8.51 0.24
N LEU A 123 20.81 -8.38 -0.50
CA LEU A 123 20.75 -8.83 -1.89
C LEU A 123 21.70 -8.03 -2.80
N ALA A 124 21.93 -6.75 -2.49
CA ALA A 124 22.95 -5.95 -3.19
C ALA A 124 24.37 -6.46 -2.93
N GLN A 125 24.67 -7.00 -1.75
CA GLN A 125 25.96 -7.64 -1.46
C GLN A 125 26.12 -8.98 -2.19
N GLU A 126 25.03 -9.70 -2.45
CA GLU A 126 25.03 -10.98 -3.13
C GLU A 126 25.08 -10.84 -4.67
N LYS A 127 24.29 -9.92 -5.23
CA LYS A 127 24.03 -9.78 -6.66
C LYS A 127 24.47 -8.43 -7.28
N GLY A 128 24.94 -7.50 -6.46
CA GLY A 128 25.23 -6.12 -6.85
C GLY A 128 24.03 -5.18 -6.67
N LYS A 129 24.32 -3.90 -6.48
CA LYS A 129 23.32 -2.84 -6.43
C LYS A 129 22.66 -2.61 -7.80
N CYS A 130 21.47 -1.99 -7.85
CA CYS A 130 20.86 -1.63 -9.13
C CYS A 130 21.69 -0.55 -9.84
N ASP A 131 21.66 -0.54 -11.19
CA ASP A 131 22.48 0.36 -12.02
C ASP A 131 22.19 1.85 -11.72
N TYR A 132 20.91 2.18 -11.39
CA TYR A 132 20.51 3.54 -11.09
C TYR A 132 20.51 3.86 -9.59
N PHE A 133 21.23 3.09 -8.78
CA PHE A 133 21.35 3.37 -7.33
C PHE A 133 21.80 4.80 -7.06
N GLU A 134 22.80 5.29 -7.77
CA GLU A 134 23.37 6.65 -7.59
C GLU A 134 22.36 7.76 -7.95
N ARG A 135 21.25 7.45 -8.58
CA ARG A 135 20.16 8.37 -8.88
C ARG A 135 19.09 8.41 -7.78
N THR A 136 19.28 7.66 -6.70
CA THR A 136 18.34 7.56 -5.58
C THR A 136 18.80 8.41 -4.39
N LYS A 137 17.86 8.80 -3.54
CA LYS A 137 18.19 9.44 -2.25
C LYS A 137 18.94 8.50 -1.31
N TYR A 138 18.83 7.20 -1.50
CA TYR A 138 19.56 6.20 -0.72
C TYR A 138 21.06 6.29 -0.91
N ALA A 139 21.54 6.66 -2.10
CA ALA A 139 22.96 6.90 -2.37
C ALA A 139 23.51 8.06 -1.51
N ASP A 140 22.70 9.10 -1.29
CA ASP A 140 23.03 10.19 -0.38
C ASP A 140 22.89 9.81 1.10
N GLY A 141 22.41 8.61 1.38
CA GLY A 141 22.11 8.13 2.72
C GLY A 141 20.84 8.72 3.32
N ILE A 142 19.92 9.21 2.50
CA ILE A 142 18.63 9.74 2.93
C ILE A 142 17.60 8.60 2.91
N LEU A 143 17.02 8.33 4.08
CA LEU A 143 16.01 7.29 4.28
C LEU A 143 14.61 7.92 4.47
N PRO A 144 13.50 7.17 4.31
CA PRO A 144 12.16 7.73 4.53
C PRO A 144 11.98 8.43 5.88
N ILE A 145 12.57 7.90 6.93
CA ILE A 145 12.55 8.45 8.29
C ILE A 145 13.18 9.85 8.42
N ASP A 146 13.93 10.31 7.41
CA ASP A 146 14.56 11.63 7.39
C ASP A 146 13.66 12.70 6.75
N THR A 147 12.71 12.30 5.90
CA THR A 147 12.00 13.21 4.98
C THR A 147 10.49 13.30 5.22
N TYR A 148 9.94 12.60 6.21
CA TYR A 148 8.52 12.67 6.53
C TYR A 148 8.12 14.02 7.15
N LYS A 149 6.84 14.37 7.09
CA LYS A 149 6.29 15.57 7.74
C LYS A 149 6.29 15.43 9.25
N LYS A 150 6.96 16.33 9.95
CA LYS A 150 7.14 16.25 11.41
C LYS A 150 5.84 16.45 12.22
N ASP A 151 4.77 16.96 11.59
CA ASP A 151 3.44 17.01 12.21
C ASP A 151 2.93 15.63 12.63
N VAL A 152 3.39 14.55 11.98
CA VAL A 152 3.06 13.16 12.35
C VAL A 152 3.54 12.82 13.77
N ASP A 153 4.61 13.44 14.25
CA ASP A 153 5.12 13.23 15.62
C ASP A 153 4.13 13.72 16.70
N ASN A 154 3.15 14.56 16.34
CA ASN A 154 2.04 14.93 17.23
C ASN A 154 1.04 13.78 17.42
N LEU A 155 0.98 12.85 16.47
CA LEU A 155 0.14 11.65 16.58
C LEU A 155 0.86 10.55 17.36
N VAL A 156 2.09 10.23 16.95
CA VAL A 156 2.92 9.21 17.58
C VAL A 156 4.37 9.68 17.59
N LYS A 157 4.89 9.87 18.81
CA LYS A 157 6.30 10.19 19.03
C LYS A 157 6.94 9.11 19.88
N ARG A 158 7.87 8.36 19.31
CA ARG A 158 8.65 7.34 20.02
C ARG A 158 10.08 7.27 19.49
N LYS A 159 10.95 6.65 20.25
CA LYS A 159 12.29 6.29 19.77
C LYS A 159 12.16 5.14 18.76
N LEU A 160 12.91 5.23 17.66
CA LEU A 160 13.00 4.14 16.68
C LEU A 160 13.56 2.88 17.34
N SER A 161 13.03 1.72 16.95
CA SER A 161 13.34 0.43 17.59
C SER A 161 14.54 -0.28 16.98
N TYR A 162 14.91 0.08 15.74
CA TYR A 162 15.97 -0.58 14.98
C TYR A 162 17.20 0.30 14.81
N ASP A 163 18.33 -0.32 14.46
CA ASP A 163 19.59 0.40 14.23
C ASP A 163 19.67 0.98 12.80
N TRP A 164 18.89 2.04 12.59
CA TRP A 164 18.87 2.81 11.34
C TRP A 164 20.23 3.44 11.01
N THR A 165 21.08 3.68 12.02
CA THR A 165 22.41 4.26 11.81
C THR A 165 23.32 3.25 11.12
N ASN A 166 23.35 2.03 11.62
CA ASN A 166 24.13 0.96 11.00
C ASN A 166 23.58 0.60 9.61
N LEU A 167 22.25 0.50 9.45
CA LEU A 167 21.63 0.22 8.16
C LEU A 167 22.00 1.29 7.12
N ARG A 168 21.95 2.56 7.49
CA ARG A 168 22.38 3.68 6.62
C ARG A 168 23.86 3.54 6.21
N LYS A 169 24.72 3.16 7.13
CA LYS A 169 26.14 2.93 6.86
C LYS A 169 26.34 1.81 5.85
N THR A 170 25.68 0.68 6.03
CA THR A 170 25.80 -0.47 5.12
C THR A 170 25.18 -0.18 3.75
N ILE A 171 24.08 0.57 3.68
CA ILE A 171 23.48 1.04 2.40
C ILE A 171 24.48 1.96 1.67
N LYS A 172 25.14 2.88 2.34
CA LYS A 172 26.18 3.73 1.71
C LYS A 172 27.37 2.91 1.21
N GLN A 173 27.71 1.84 1.88
CA GLN A 173 28.85 1.00 1.55
C GLN A 173 28.55 0.03 0.38
N HIS A 174 27.39 -0.62 0.38
CA HIS A 174 27.07 -1.71 -0.53
C HIS A 174 25.94 -1.36 -1.52
N GLY A 175 25.21 -0.27 -1.30
CA GLY A 175 24.03 0.11 -2.07
C GLY A 175 22.78 -0.68 -1.70
N LEU A 176 21.76 -0.52 -2.55
CA LEU A 176 20.54 -1.33 -2.55
C LEU A 176 20.37 -2.02 -3.90
N ARG A 177 19.83 -3.22 -3.89
CA ARG A 177 19.46 -3.96 -5.11
C ARG A 177 18.28 -3.29 -5.85
N HIS A 178 17.49 -2.48 -5.13
CA HIS A 178 16.24 -1.88 -5.60
C HIS A 178 16.23 -0.37 -5.36
N SER A 179 15.77 0.40 -6.35
CA SER A 179 15.68 1.87 -6.24
C SER A 179 14.54 2.34 -5.32
N THR A 180 13.49 1.53 -5.19
CA THR A 180 12.35 1.69 -4.28
C THR A 180 11.90 0.34 -3.76
N LEU A 181 11.25 0.28 -2.60
CA LEU A 181 10.86 -0.97 -1.96
C LEU A 181 9.40 -1.00 -1.50
N SER A 182 8.89 0.07 -0.92
CA SER A 182 7.57 0.06 -0.30
C SER A 182 6.57 0.98 -1.00
N ALA A 183 5.40 0.44 -1.30
CA ALA A 183 4.22 1.17 -1.75
C ALA A 183 2.97 0.46 -1.25
N GLN A 184 1.93 1.20 -0.92
CA GLN A 184 0.68 0.59 -0.49
C GLN A 184 -0.38 0.68 -1.58
N MET A 185 -0.58 -0.43 -2.26
CA MET A 185 -1.58 -0.59 -3.30
C MET A 185 -2.98 -0.90 -2.71
N PRO A 186 -4.07 -0.68 -3.48
CA PRO A 186 -5.41 -1.13 -3.11
C PRO A 186 -5.56 -2.64 -3.41
N SER A 187 -5.13 -3.49 -2.50
CA SER A 187 -4.93 -4.94 -2.69
C SER A 187 -6.20 -5.77 -2.64
N GLU A 188 -7.25 -5.40 -3.36
CA GLU A 188 -8.57 -6.01 -3.21
C GLU A 188 -8.58 -7.50 -3.59
N SER A 189 -8.10 -7.87 -4.78
CA SER A 189 -8.08 -9.26 -5.23
C SER A 189 -7.12 -10.12 -4.41
N SER A 190 -5.93 -9.62 -4.09
CA SER A 190 -4.94 -10.31 -3.25
C SER A 190 -5.49 -10.60 -1.86
N SER A 191 -6.25 -9.65 -1.28
CA SER A 191 -6.88 -9.83 0.02
C SER A 191 -7.94 -10.92 -0.01
N VAL A 192 -8.75 -11.00 -1.08
CA VAL A 192 -9.76 -12.06 -1.25
C VAL A 192 -9.10 -13.43 -1.35
N VAL A 193 -8.08 -13.58 -2.18
CA VAL A 193 -7.37 -14.86 -2.37
C VAL A 193 -6.73 -15.33 -1.06
N SER A 194 -6.22 -14.40 -0.25
CA SER A 194 -5.54 -14.69 1.01
C SER A 194 -6.50 -14.78 2.22
N ASN A 195 -7.81 -14.62 2.00
CA ASN A 195 -8.82 -14.48 3.07
C ASN A 195 -8.40 -13.41 4.11
N ALA A 196 -7.89 -12.28 3.65
CA ALA A 196 -7.50 -11.14 4.46
C ALA A 196 -8.56 -10.03 4.39
N THR A 197 -8.55 -9.11 5.34
CA THR A 197 -9.24 -7.82 5.17
C THR A 197 -8.55 -7.00 4.10
N ASN A 198 -9.33 -6.17 3.36
CA ASN A 198 -8.84 -5.45 2.21
C ASN A 198 -7.75 -4.42 2.58
N GLY A 199 -6.54 -4.64 2.11
CA GLY A 199 -5.43 -3.71 2.25
C GLY A 199 -5.27 -3.18 3.68
N ILE A 200 -5.33 -1.86 3.79
CA ILE A 200 -5.22 -1.12 5.05
C ILE A 200 -6.55 -0.52 5.51
N GLU A 201 -7.64 -0.79 4.79
CA GLU A 201 -8.94 -0.20 5.06
C GLU A 201 -9.73 -0.96 6.14
N PRO A 202 -10.58 -0.26 6.90
CA PRO A 202 -11.63 -0.91 7.65
C PRO A 202 -12.55 -1.68 6.72
N PRO A 203 -13.02 -2.89 7.09
CA PRO A 203 -14.02 -3.60 6.29
C PRO A 203 -15.34 -2.80 6.24
N ARG A 204 -16.01 -2.84 5.10
CA ARG A 204 -17.31 -2.17 4.93
C ARG A 204 -18.40 -2.83 5.75
N ASP A 205 -18.34 -4.16 5.84
CA ASP A 205 -19.22 -5.01 6.64
C ASP A 205 -18.44 -6.26 7.10
N TYR A 206 -19.00 -7.02 8.03
CA TYR A 206 -18.46 -8.32 8.46
C TYR A 206 -18.51 -9.38 7.36
N LEU A 207 -19.49 -9.29 6.46
CA LEU A 207 -19.67 -10.14 5.30
C LEU A 207 -19.62 -9.30 4.02
N SER A 208 -18.62 -9.52 3.19
CA SER A 208 -18.56 -8.94 1.84
C SER A 208 -19.03 -9.96 0.80
N VAL A 209 -19.75 -9.48 -0.21
CA VAL A 209 -20.27 -10.29 -1.31
C VAL A 209 -19.77 -9.69 -2.62
N LYS A 210 -18.91 -10.42 -3.33
CA LYS A 210 -18.41 -10.02 -4.64
C LYS A 210 -19.05 -10.88 -5.72
N LYS A 211 -19.73 -10.24 -6.66
CA LYS A 211 -20.30 -10.88 -7.82
C LYS A 211 -19.35 -10.72 -9.01
N SER A 212 -19.07 -11.80 -9.71
CA SER A 212 -18.30 -11.80 -10.96
C SER A 212 -19.03 -12.63 -12.02
N LYS A 213 -18.61 -12.53 -13.27
CA LYS A 213 -19.12 -13.40 -14.36
C LYS A 213 -18.95 -14.89 -14.06
N LYS A 214 -18.02 -15.25 -13.16
CA LYS A 214 -17.73 -16.65 -12.78
C LYS A 214 -18.47 -17.09 -11.51
N GLY A 215 -19.25 -16.21 -10.87
CA GLY A 215 -20.03 -16.55 -9.69
C GLY A 215 -19.97 -15.50 -8.59
N THR A 216 -20.60 -15.81 -7.48
CA THR A 216 -20.65 -14.95 -6.29
C THR A 216 -19.69 -15.49 -5.24
N LEU A 217 -18.78 -14.66 -4.79
CA LEU A 217 -17.88 -14.95 -3.67
C LEU A 217 -18.38 -14.24 -2.42
N LYS A 218 -18.53 -15.01 -1.35
CA LYS A 218 -18.85 -14.47 -0.02
C LYS A 218 -17.62 -14.61 0.87
N GLN A 219 -17.22 -13.53 1.49
CA GLN A 219 -16.08 -13.50 2.41
C GLN A 219 -16.49 -12.87 3.74
N ILE A 220 -16.28 -13.61 4.83
CA ILE A 220 -16.45 -13.09 6.19
C ILE A 220 -15.10 -12.58 6.70
N VAL A 221 -15.10 -11.51 7.51
CA VAL A 221 -13.86 -11.03 8.14
C VAL A 221 -13.19 -12.14 8.94
N PRO A 222 -11.85 -12.27 8.89
CA PRO A 222 -11.13 -13.33 9.59
C PRO A 222 -11.43 -13.34 11.10
N ASP A 223 -11.45 -14.53 11.69
CA ASP A 223 -11.72 -14.73 13.12
C ASP A 223 -13.01 -14.07 13.64
N TYR A 224 -14.04 -13.94 12.80
CA TYR A 224 -15.29 -13.23 13.11
C TYR A 224 -15.83 -13.56 14.50
N ASN A 225 -15.96 -14.86 14.84
CA ASN A 225 -16.52 -15.29 16.11
C ASN A 225 -15.79 -14.74 17.34
N ARG A 226 -14.47 -14.57 17.24
CA ARG A 226 -13.61 -14.07 18.32
C ARG A 226 -13.44 -12.56 18.30
N LEU A 227 -13.39 -11.96 17.11
CA LEU A 227 -12.88 -10.61 16.91
C LEU A 227 -13.93 -9.60 16.46
N LYS A 228 -15.18 -9.99 16.22
CA LYS A 228 -16.24 -9.09 15.71
C LYS A 228 -16.35 -7.76 16.49
N ASN A 229 -16.24 -7.80 17.81
CA ASN A 229 -16.36 -6.61 18.65
C ASN A 229 -15.13 -5.68 18.60
N PHE A 230 -14.03 -6.15 18.04
CA PHE A 230 -12.78 -5.39 17.90
C PHE A 230 -12.56 -4.85 16.49
N TYR A 231 -13.30 -5.34 15.50
CA TYR A 231 -13.29 -4.74 14.18
C TYR A 231 -13.90 -3.33 14.22
N THR A 232 -13.33 -2.43 13.44
CA THR A 232 -13.95 -1.16 13.09
C THR A 232 -14.54 -1.31 11.69
N LEU A 233 -15.83 -1.09 11.52
CA LEU A 233 -16.44 -1.03 10.20
C LEU A 233 -16.29 0.37 9.62
N LEU A 234 -16.11 0.45 8.31
CA LEU A 234 -15.82 1.69 7.59
C LEU A 234 -16.91 2.73 7.81
N TRP A 235 -18.18 2.30 7.69
CA TRP A 235 -19.32 3.19 7.75
C TRP A 235 -19.77 3.55 9.20
N ASP A 236 -19.24 2.84 10.19
CA ASP A 236 -19.41 3.15 11.61
C ASP A 236 -18.39 4.19 12.11
N MET A 237 -17.42 4.56 11.28
CA MET A 237 -16.46 5.60 11.64
C MET A 237 -17.13 6.98 11.60
N PRO A 238 -16.98 7.80 12.64
CA PRO A 238 -17.63 9.11 12.71
C PRO A 238 -17.07 10.12 11.70
N ASN A 239 -15.83 9.91 11.24
CA ASN A 239 -15.09 10.74 10.29
C ASN A 239 -13.84 10.01 9.80
N ASN A 240 -13.08 10.65 8.91
CA ASN A 240 -11.84 10.07 8.36
C ASN A 240 -10.60 10.21 9.27
N ASP A 241 -10.66 10.93 10.39
CA ASP A 241 -9.47 11.27 11.19
C ASP A 241 -8.66 10.02 11.59
N GLY A 242 -9.31 8.94 12.01
CA GLY A 242 -8.63 7.70 12.40
C GLY A 242 -7.86 7.06 11.25
N TYR A 243 -8.47 6.99 10.07
CA TYR A 243 -7.83 6.46 8.87
C TYR A 243 -6.73 7.38 8.35
N ILE A 244 -6.97 8.70 8.29
CA ILE A 244 -5.98 9.70 7.90
C ILE A 244 -4.73 9.58 8.78
N ASN A 245 -4.90 9.46 10.08
CA ASN A 245 -3.80 9.34 11.03
C ASN A 245 -2.99 8.05 10.82
N ILE A 246 -3.66 6.91 10.57
CA ILE A 246 -2.98 5.64 10.25
C ILE A 246 -2.15 5.76 8.99
N VAL A 247 -2.72 6.29 7.90
CA VAL A 247 -1.98 6.46 6.65
C VAL A 247 -0.81 7.43 6.81
N ALA A 248 -0.98 8.51 7.56
CA ALA A 248 0.09 9.45 7.85
C ALA A 248 1.26 8.79 8.61
N VAL A 249 0.95 7.98 9.60
CA VAL A 249 1.94 7.20 10.36
C VAL A 249 2.67 6.21 9.47
N MET A 250 1.94 5.50 8.59
CA MET A 250 2.55 4.61 7.60
C MET A 250 3.48 5.37 6.65
N GLN A 251 3.04 6.51 6.12
CA GLN A 251 3.77 7.30 5.13
C GLN A 251 5.12 7.81 5.68
N LYS A 252 5.30 7.88 6.99
CA LYS A 252 6.59 8.18 7.64
C LYS A 252 7.70 7.22 7.21
N TYR A 253 7.34 5.97 6.93
CA TYR A 253 8.29 4.90 6.62
C TYR A 253 8.29 4.48 5.16
N PHE A 254 7.17 4.61 4.44
CA PHE A 254 7.07 4.21 3.04
C PHE A 254 7.88 5.12 2.12
N ASP A 255 8.67 4.54 1.22
CA ASP A 255 9.45 5.31 0.24
C ASP A 255 8.59 5.80 -0.95
N GLN A 256 7.65 5.02 -1.42
CA GLN A 256 6.64 5.45 -2.38
C GLN A 256 5.37 5.95 -1.67
N ALA A 257 4.26 6.04 -2.36
CA ALA A 257 3.01 6.56 -1.80
C ALA A 257 2.09 5.44 -1.29
N ILE A 258 0.97 5.85 -0.75
CA ILE A 258 -0.11 5.01 -0.24
C ILE A 258 -1.38 5.40 -0.97
N SER A 259 -2.04 4.46 -1.65
CA SER A 259 -3.35 4.63 -2.27
C SER A 259 -4.43 4.72 -1.18
N GLY A 260 -4.47 5.85 -0.48
CA GLY A 260 -5.42 6.09 0.60
C GLY A 260 -6.73 6.66 0.08
N ASN A 261 -7.84 6.20 0.66
CA ASN A 261 -9.19 6.62 0.30
C ASN A 261 -9.81 7.46 1.42
N TRP A 262 -10.60 8.48 1.04
CA TRP A 262 -11.54 9.10 1.98
C TRP A 262 -12.89 8.41 1.86
N SER A 263 -13.57 8.25 2.99
CA SER A 263 -14.88 7.60 3.02
C SER A 263 -15.84 8.43 3.87
N TYR A 264 -16.97 8.79 3.26
CA TYR A 264 -17.97 9.64 3.88
C TYR A 264 -19.29 8.88 4.02
N ASN A 265 -19.82 8.83 5.23
CA ASN A 265 -21.20 8.40 5.48
C ASN A 265 -22.07 9.65 5.64
N PRO A 266 -22.94 10.00 4.66
CA PRO A 266 -23.82 11.15 4.75
C PRO A 266 -24.72 11.15 5.97
N GLU A 267 -25.11 9.97 6.47
CA GLU A 267 -25.96 9.82 7.65
C GLU A 267 -25.33 10.41 8.95
N ASN A 268 -24.02 10.64 8.94
CA ASN A 268 -23.32 11.30 10.05
C ASN A 268 -23.48 12.83 10.05
N TYR A 269 -24.20 13.40 9.06
CA TYR A 269 -24.31 14.85 8.89
C TYR A 269 -25.77 15.29 8.75
N GLU A 270 -26.04 16.53 9.13
CA GLU A 270 -27.36 17.15 9.02
C GLU A 270 -27.85 17.13 7.56
N GLY A 271 -29.10 16.73 7.35
CA GLY A 271 -29.70 16.62 6.02
C GLY A 271 -29.15 15.49 5.17
N ASN A 272 -28.34 14.58 5.71
CA ASN A 272 -27.63 13.53 4.96
C ASN A 272 -26.74 14.08 3.84
N GLU A 273 -26.17 15.26 4.07
CA GLU A 273 -25.26 15.92 3.13
C GLU A 273 -23.89 16.14 3.79
N VAL A 274 -22.83 15.68 3.11
CA VAL A 274 -21.46 15.90 3.60
C VAL A 274 -21.05 17.34 3.36
N PRO A 275 -20.79 18.14 4.42
CA PRO A 275 -20.39 19.53 4.24
C PRO A 275 -19.05 19.64 3.51
N LEU A 276 -18.97 20.57 2.53
CA LEU A 276 -17.71 20.84 1.82
C LEU A 276 -16.56 21.23 2.77
N SER A 277 -16.88 21.87 3.88
CA SER A 277 -15.89 22.24 4.92
C SER A 277 -15.23 21.00 5.57
N VAL A 278 -15.96 19.90 5.71
CA VAL A 278 -15.43 18.62 6.22
C VAL A 278 -14.42 18.05 5.22
N MET A 279 -14.81 17.99 3.95
CA MET A 279 -13.94 17.47 2.88
C MET A 279 -12.67 18.32 2.72
N ALA A 280 -12.81 19.65 2.79
CA ALA A 280 -11.68 20.58 2.75
C ALA A 280 -10.75 20.40 3.96
N LYS A 281 -11.32 20.19 5.16
CA LYS A 281 -10.55 19.90 6.36
C LYS A 281 -9.74 18.58 6.21
N ASP A 282 -10.36 17.53 5.71
CA ASP A 282 -9.71 16.25 5.50
C ASP A 282 -8.57 16.36 4.48
N LEU A 283 -8.77 17.07 3.38
CA LEU A 283 -7.73 17.37 2.40
C LEU A 283 -6.55 18.12 3.02
N LEU A 284 -6.82 19.18 3.79
CA LEU A 284 -5.78 19.96 4.45
C LEU A 284 -5.02 19.15 5.50
N ASN A 285 -5.71 18.31 6.27
CA ASN A 285 -5.09 17.42 7.25
C ASN A 285 -4.20 16.38 6.56
N THR A 286 -4.66 15.79 5.48
CA THR A 286 -3.93 14.84 4.65
C THR A 286 -2.62 15.47 4.16
N TYR A 287 -2.69 16.68 3.59
CA TYR A 287 -1.50 17.43 3.14
C TYR A 287 -0.56 17.78 4.31
N LYS A 288 -1.10 18.28 5.42
CA LYS A 288 -0.33 18.66 6.62
C LYS A 288 0.44 17.47 7.18
N LEU A 289 -0.19 16.31 7.24
CA LEU A 289 0.38 15.08 7.79
C LEU A 289 1.30 14.34 6.80
N GLY A 290 1.38 14.81 5.55
CA GLY A 290 2.37 14.36 4.58
C GLY A 290 2.02 13.11 3.80
N TRP A 291 0.73 12.83 3.59
CA TRP A 291 0.34 11.89 2.55
C TRP A 291 0.90 12.35 1.23
N LYS A 292 1.47 11.45 0.45
CA LYS A 292 2.02 11.78 -0.86
C LYS A 292 0.95 11.82 -1.94
N THR A 293 -0.06 10.95 -1.83
CA THR A 293 -1.18 10.85 -2.78
C THR A 293 -2.46 10.47 -2.05
N SER A 294 -3.61 10.78 -2.67
CA SER A 294 -4.93 10.23 -2.33
C SER A 294 -5.50 9.56 -3.57
N TYR A 295 -6.39 8.58 -3.39
CA TYR A 295 -6.91 7.76 -4.49
C TYR A 295 -8.40 7.98 -4.70
N TYR A 296 -9.27 7.28 -3.98
CA TYR A 296 -10.71 7.43 -4.11
C TYR A 296 -11.33 8.26 -2.99
N GLN A 297 -12.50 8.80 -3.33
CA GLN A 297 -13.44 9.35 -2.38
C GLN A 297 -14.71 8.51 -2.45
N ASN A 298 -14.96 7.73 -1.39
CA ASN A 298 -16.13 6.87 -1.29
C ASN A 298 -17.24 7.57 -0.53
N THR A 299 -18.48 7.33 -0.93
CA THR A 299 -19.67 7.81 -0.21
C THR A 299 -20.58 6.62 0.06
N TYR A 300 -21.05 6.49 1.30
CA TYR A 300 -22.03 5.48 1.65
C TYR A 300 -23.38 5.78 0.97
N ASP A 301 -23.95 4.82 0.31
CA ASP A 301 -25.21 4.94 -0.46
C ASP A 301 -26.42 4.24 0.20
N GLY A 302 -26.25 3.79 1.46
CA GLY A 302 -27.27 3.08 2.21
C GLY A 302 -27.46 1.62 1.80
N LYS A 303 -26.67 1.11 0.83
CA LYS A 303 -26.72 -0.29 0.44
C LYS A 303 -25.69 -1.11 1.19
N THR A 304 -26.12 -2.22 1.76
CA THR A 304 -25.22 -3.26 2.22
C THR A 304 -24.75 -4.08 1.00
N ASP A 305 -23.54 -4.61 1.04
CA ASP A 305 -22.98 -5.47 -0.03
C ASP A 305 -23.85 -6.71 -0.35
N ILE A 306 -24.97 -6.86 0.35
CA ILE A 306 -25.92 -7.97 0.23
C ILE A 306 -26.98 -7.71 -0.83
N GLU A 307 -27.29 -6.44 -1.17
CA GLU A 307 -28.28 -6.10 -2.19
C GLU A 307 -27.70 -6.16 -3.60
N GLU A 308 -28.50 -6.68 -4.55
CA GLU A 308 -28.12 -6.75 -5.96
C GLU A 308 -27.82 -5.35 -6.49
N PRO A 309 -26.67 -5.14 -7.19
CA PRO A 309 -26.45 -3.89 -7.88
C PRO A 309 -27.52 -3.76 -8.97
N THR A 310 -28.50 -2.89 -8.75
CA THR A 310 -29.33 -2.38 -9.83
C THR A 310 -28.40 -1.65 -10.77
N HIS A 311 -28.46 -1.95 -12.06
CA HIS A 311 -27.72 -1.28 -13.12
C HIS A 311 -27.85 0.25 -13.02
N SER A 312 -26.98 0.90 -12.29
CA SER A 312 -26.76 2.33 -12.44
C SER A 312 -25.52 2.49 -13.30
N VAL A 313 -25.74 2.90 -14.53
CA VAL A 313 -24.70 3.33 -15.47
C VAL A 313 -23.93 4.46 -14.82
N GLY A 314 -22.70 4.21 -14.41
CA GLY A 314 -21.83 5.26 -13.92
C GLY A 314 -20.60 4.72 -13.21
N TRP A 315 -19.44 4.83 -13.82
CA TRP A 315 -18.09 4.73 -13.24
C TRP A 315 -17.64 3.40 -12.63
N HIS A 316 -18.56 2.45 -12.39
CA HIS A 316 -18.24 1.14 -11.79
C HIS A 316 -17.80 0.07 -12.81
N ASP A 317 -18.06 0.27 -14.10
CA ASP A 317 -17.65 -0.68 -15.14
C ASP A 317 -16.13 -0.68 -15.38
N ASN A 318 -15.41 0.36 -14.92
CA ASN A 318 -13.97 0.49 -15.11
C ASN A 318 -13.12 -0.13 -13.97
N VAL A 319 -13.72 -0.58 -12.87
CA VAL A 319 -12.96 -1.21 -11.76
C VAL A 319 -12.50 -2.61 -12.16
N GLU A 320 -13.27 -3.32 -12.96
CA GLU A 320 -12.84 -4.61 -13.53
C GLU A 320 -11.67 -4.43 -14.51
N ASP A 321 -11.67 -3.35 -15.29
CA ASP A 321 -10.56 -3.01 -16.19
C ASP A 321 -9.29 -2.63 -15.41
N CYS A 322 -9.41 -1.96 -14.28
CA CYS A 322 -8.26 -1.63 -13.43
C CYS A 322 -7.59 -2.89 -12.84
N LEU A 323 -8.39 -3.90 -12.48
CA LEU A 323 -7.88 -5.19 -11.98
C LEU A 323 -7.25 -6.04 -13.09
N LEU A 324 -7.75 -5.94 -14.33
CA LEU A 324 -7.17 -6.61 -15.51
C LEU A 324 -5.80 -6.02 -15.87
N TYR A 325 -5.61 -4.71 -15.70
CA TYR A 325 -4.33 -4.04 -15.99
C TYR A 325 -3.26 -4.24 -14.91
N THR A 326 -3.64 -4.55 -13.67
CA THR A 326 -2.67 -4.76 -12.58
C THR A 326 -2.21 -6.22 -12.46
N SER A 327 -2.87 -7.16 -13.12
CA SER A 327 -2.46 -8.56 -13.18
C SER A 327 -2.98 -9.22 -14.47
N PRO A 328 -2.33 -9.01 -15.62
CA PRO A 328 -2.68 -9.77 -16.81
C PRO A 328 -2.44 -11.25 -16.53
N SER A 329 -3.52 -12.03 -16.48
CA SER A 329 -3.41 -13.47 -16.47
C SER A 329 -2.85 -13.92 -17.83
N PRO A 330 -1.88 -14.86 -17.89
CA PRO A 330 -1.39 -15.41 -19.15
C PRO A 330 -2.45 -16.07 -20.04
N ARG A 331 -3.71 -16.17 -19.55
CA ARG A 331 -4.83 -16.75 -20.30
C ARG A 331 -5.64 -15.75 -21.12
N ASP A 332 -5.39 -14.47 -20.99
CA ASP A 332 -6.15 -13.42 -21.68
C ASP A 332 -5.43 -12.88 -22.93
N ILE A 333 -4.28 -13.46 -23.26
CA ILE A 333 -3.57 -13.23 -24.52
C ILE A 333 -3.96 -14.35 -25.47
N ARG A 334 -5.12 -14.20 -26.14
CA ARG A 334 -5.48 -14.86 -27.39
C ARG A 334 -6.28 -13.94 -28.29
#